data_18cab59e50479ea98a62399e41d6a565
#
_entry.id   18cab59e50479ea98a62399e41d6a565
#
_cell.length_a   1.000
_cell.length_b   1.000
_cell.length_c   1.000
_cell.angle_alpha   90.00
_cell.angle_beta   90.00
_cell.angle_gamma   90.00
#
_symmetry.space_group_name_H-M   'P 1'
#
loop_
_entity.id
_entity.type
_entity.pdbx_description
1 polymer ?
#
loop_
_entity_poly.entity_id
_entity_poly.type
_entity_poly.pdbx_seq_one_letter_code
_entity_poly.pdbx_strand_id
1 'polypeptide(L)'
;PPEVSIEVKGHTLPYVSRGGLKLEKAIKNFDVSVEGKVCTDVGSSTGGFTDCMLQNGAVKVFAIDVGRGQLDWKLRQDPRVVCMEKTNIRYVTPEDIGEPVQFSSIDVSFISLTKVLLPIRNYLTEDGQIVALIKPQFEAGREKVGKKGVVRDSAVHKEVIEKIHNFVLEQGFSVIDITFSPVKGPEGNIEYLIYLLKSDKPDVYENVNAKDLVYKSHEEL
;
A
#
# COMPACT_ATOMS: atom_id res chain seq x y z
N PRO A 1 36.92 -13.79 -19.36
CA PRO A 1 37.72 -12.71 -19.91
C PRO A 1 37.10 -11.36 -19.48
N PRO A 2 37.90 -10.33 -19.18
CA PRO A 2 37.40 -9.04 -18.72
C PRO A 2 36.62 -8.22 -19.77
N GLU A 3 36.48 -8.74 -20.99
CA GLU A 3 35.85 -8.06 -22.13
C GLU A 3 34.49 -8.64 -22.54
N VAL A 4 33.84 -9.41 -21.67
CA VAL A 4 32.48 -9.92 -21.95
C VAL A 4 31.49 -8.79 -21.78
N SER A 5 30.87 -8.35 -22.89
CA SER A 5 29.71 -7.42 -22.81
C SER A 5 28.50 -8.17 -22.26
N ILE A 6 27.95 -7.72 -21.15
CA ILE A 6 26.74 -8.27 -20.58
C ILE A 6 25.57 -7.40 -21.06
N GLU A 7 24.74 -7.94 -21.95
CA GLU A 7 23.47 -7.31 -22.30
C GLU A 7 22.37 -7.82 -21.38
N VAL A 8 21.72 -6.93 -20.65
CA VAL A 8 20.51 -7.24 -19.89
C VAL A 8 19.34 -7.26 -20.87
N LYS A 9 18.88 -8.46 -21.24
CA LYS A 9 17.70 -8.64 -22.09
C LYS A 9 16.45 -8.68 -21.20
N GLY A 10 15.55 -7.73 -21.36
CA GLY A 10 14.26 -7.68 -20.66
C GLY A 10 13.80 -6.24 -20.42
N HIS A 11 12.52 -6.09 -20.12
CA HIS A 11 12.00 -4.80 -19.64
C HIS A 11 12.53 -4.55 -18.23
N THR A 12 13.30 -3.49 -18.06
CA THR A 12 13.70 -3.02 -16.74
C THR A 12 12.44 -2.53 -16.00
N LEU A 13 12.28 -2.95 -14.75
CA LEU A 13 11.22 -2.41 -13.90
C LEU A 13 11.40 -0.89 -13.82
N PRO A 14 10.32 -0.09 -13.97
CA PRO A 14 10.41 1.37 -13.87
C PRO A 14 10.70 1.85 -12.44
N TYR A 15 10.56 0.98 -11.45
CA TYR A 15 10.73 1.24 -10.03
C TYR A 15 11.78 0.31 -9.41
N VAL A 16 12.30 0.69 -8.25
CA VAL A 16 13.30 -0.11 -7.50
C VAL A 16 12.79 -1.50 -7.11
N SER A 17 11.48 -1.73 -7.14
CA SER A 17 10.88 -3.05 -6.94
C SER A 17 9.49 -3.15 -7.60
N ARG A 18 8.98 -4.40 -7.74
CA ARG A 18 7.63 -4.69 -8.27
C ARG A 18 6.50 -4.01 -7.47
N GLY A 19 6.76 -3.64 -6.20
CA GLY A 19 5.81 -2.91 -5.38
C GLY A 19 5.34 -1.63 -6.07
N GLY A 20 6.22 -0.90 -6.76
CA GLY A 20 5.86 0.31 -7.49
C GLY A 20 4.73 0.15 -8.50
N LEU A 21 4.63 -1.03 -9.16
CA LEU A 21 3.55 -1.34 -10.10
C LEU A 21 2.18 -1.39 -9.42
N LYS A 22 2.11 -1.78 -8.15
CA LYS A 22 0.87 -1.81 -7.38
C LYS A 22 0.33 -0.40 -7.16
N LEU A 23 1.19 0.51 -6.69
CA LEU A 23 0.81 1.90 -6.47
C LEU A 23 0.54 2.63 -7.79
N GLU A 24 1.31 2.35 -8.85
CA GLU A 24 1.05 2.88 -10.18
C GLU A 24 -0.36 2.53 -10.67
N LYS A 25 -0.80 1.26 -10.50
CA LYS A 25 -2.17 0.85 -10.83
C LYS A 25 -3.19 1.65 -10.01
N ALA A 26 -2.96 1.83 -8.71
CA ALA A 26 -3.86 2.60 -7.86
C ALA A 26 -3.97 4.06 -8.33
N ILE A 27 -2.85 4.72 -8.60
CA ILE A 27 -2.80 6.10 -9.11
C ILE A 27 -3.62 6.23 -10.39
N LYS A 28 -3.45 5.29 -11.33
CA LYS A 28 -4.17 5.31 -12.63
C LYS A 28 -5.64 4.98 -12.49
N ASN A 29 -6.00 3.96 -11.70
CA ASN A 29 -7.38 3.49 -11.61
C ASN A 29 -8.26 4.41 -10.77
N PHE A 30 -7.70 4.99 -9.72
CA PHE A 30 -8.45 5.81 -8.76
C PHE A 30 -8.37 7.32 -9.06
N ASP A 31 -7.64 7.69 -10.12
CA ASP A 31 -7.37 9.10 -10.46
C ASP A 31 -6.83 9.91 -9.27
N VAL A 32 -5.98 9.26 -8.46
CA VAL A 32 -5.35 9.89 -7.30
C VAL A 32 -4.04 10.57 -7.69
N SER A 33 -3.83 11.81 -7.27
CA SER A 33 -2.58 12.53 -7.50
C SER A 33 -1.76 12.63 -6.22
N VAL A 34 -0.46 12.42 -6.33
CA VAL A 34 0.54 12.68 -5.28
C VAL A 34 1.43 13.87 -5.60
N GLU A 35 1.20 14.52 -6.74
CA GLU A 35 1.97 15.69 -7.17
C GLU A 35 1.90 16.82 -6.16
N GLY A 36 3.05 17.36 -5.79
CA GLY A 36 3.17 18.45 -4.80
C GLY A 36 2.86 18.07 -3.36
N LYS A 37 2.60 16.78 -3.06
CA LYS A 37 2.19 16.32 -1.73
C LYS A 37 3.37 15.85 -0.88
N VAL A 38 3.23 16.02 0.43
CA VAL A 38 3.98 15.31 1.46
C VAL A 38 3.30 13.97 1.72
N CYS A 39 4.05 12.90 1.58
CA CYS A 39 3.54 11.53 1.61
C CYS A 39 4.22 10.67 2.69
N THR A 40 3.56 9.59 3.11
CA THR A 40 4.19 8.49 3.86
C THR A 40 4.09 7.19 3.06
N ASP A 41 5.14 6.38 3.14
CA ASP A 41 5.18 5.00 2.64
C ASP A 41 5.30 4.06 3.84
N VAL A 42 4.22 3.44 4.23
CA VAL A 42 4.13 2.58 5.42
C VAL A 42 4.34 1.12 5.03
N GLY A 43 5.45 0.55 5.49
CA GLY A 43 5.97 -0.73 5.02
C GLY A 43 6.81 -0.54 3.75
N SER A 44 7.70 0.44 3.78
CA SER A 44 8.44 0.88 2.58
C SER A 44 9.37 -0.19 1.99
N SER A 45 9.88 -1.11 2.81
CA SER A 45 10.77 -2.19 2.36
C SER A 45 11.90 -1.66 1.47
N THR A 46 12.01 -2.14 0.22
CA THR A 46 12.99 -1.65 -0.76
C THR A 46 12.65 -0.28 -1.34
N GLY A 47 11.43 0.22 -1.13
CA GLY A 47 11.02 1.56 -1.55
C GLY A 47 10.25 1.62 -2.87
N GLY A 48 9.61 0.53 -3.29
CA GLY A 48 8.85 0.54 -4.55
C GLY A 48 7.74 1.59 -4.58
N PHE A 49 6.99 1.75 -3.49
CA PHE A 49 5.96 2.79 -3.39
C PHE A 49 6.57 4.19 -3.26
N THR A 50 7.63 4.33 -2.47
CA THR A 50 8.39 5.58 -2.37
C THR A 50 8.86 6.07 -3.73
N ASP A 51 9.51 5.19 -4.52
CA ASP A 51 9.99 5.51 -5.87
C ASP A 51 8.84 5.91 -6.81
N CYS A 52 7.72 5.17 -6.75
CA CYS A 52 6.52 5.50 -7.52
C CYS A 52 5.96 6.89 -7.16
N MET A 53 5.86 7.23 -5.88
CA MET A 53 5.39 8.56 -5.45
C MET A 53 6.32 9.68 -5.91
N LEU A 54 7.64 9.50 -5.79
CA LEU A 54 8.62 10.49 -6.22
C LEU A 54 8.58 10.73 -7.74
N GLN A 55 8.42 9.65 -8.54
CA GLN A 55 8.29 9.76 -9.99
C GLN A 55 6.97 10.42 -10.41
N ASN A 56 5.93 10.36 -9.57
CA ASN A 56 4.64 11.03 -9.77
C ASN A 56 4.56 12.42 -9.09
N GLY A 57 5.70 13.01 -8.73
CA GLY A 57 5.78 14.40 -8.30
C GLY A 57 5.58 14.66 -6.80
N ALA A 58 5.62 13.64 -5.93
CA ALA A 58 5.66 13.87 -4.49
C ALA A 58 6.86 14.72 -4.10
N VAL A 59 6.65 15.74 -3.27
CA VAL A 59 7.71 16.65 -2.84
C VAL A 59 8.49 16.13 -1.65
N LYS A 60 7.89 15.22 -0.87
CA LYS A 60 8.53 14.56 0.26
C LYS A 60 7.86 13.23 0.57
N VAL A 61 8.65 12.22 0.93
CA VAL A 61 8.16 10.90 1.33
C VAL A 61 8.87 10.44 2.60
N PHE A 62 8.09 10.17 3.65
CA PHE A 62 8.56 9.48 4.84
C PHE A 62 8.45 7.97 4.61
N ALA A 63 9.57 7.31 4.39
CA ALA A 63 9.67 5.87 4.18
C ALA A 63 9.80 5.14 5.52
N ILE A 64 8.67 4.58 6.01
CA ILE A 64 8.53 4.00 7.34
C ILE A 64 8.56 2.48 7.25
N ASP A 65 9.50 1.84 7.96
CA ASP A 65 9.60 0.38 8.01
C ASP A 65 10.17 -0.10 9.35
N VAL A 66 9.70 -1.27 9.80
CA VAL A 66 10.26 -1.95 11.00
C VAL A 66 11.62 -2.58 10.72
N GLY A 67 11.94 -2.85 9.47
CA GLY A 67 13.20 -3.41 9.01
C GLY A 67 14.36 -2.41 9.08
N ARG A 68 15.53 -2.88 8.68
CA ARG A 68 16.75 -2.07 8.64
C ARG A 68 17.55 -2.38 7.38
N GLY A 69 18.06 -1.32 6.72
CA GLY A 69 18.97 -1.47 5.58
C GLY A 69 18.29 -2.01 4.33
N GLN A 70 16.95 -1.93 4.24
CA GLN A 70 16.19 -2.46 3.11
C GLN A 70 15.95 -1.44 2.00
N LEU A 71 15.75 -0.17 2.38
CA LEU A 71 15.48 0.90 1.43
C LEU A 71 16.62 1.02 0.43
N ASP A 72 16.28 1.08 -0.87
CA ASP A 72 17.25 1.22 -1.95
C ASP A 72 18.17 2.42 -1.75
N TRP A 73 19.45 2.26 -2.09
CA TRP A 73 20.47 3.29 -1.90
C TRP A 73 20.16 4.59 -2.64
N LYS A 74 19.61 4.50 -3.84
CA LYS A 74 19.17 5.65 -4.63
C LYS A 74 18.13 6.49 -3.86
N LEU A 75 17.18 5.83 -3.19
CA LEU A 75 16.14 6.52 -2.43
C LEU A 75 16.68 7.10 -1.12
N ARG A 76 17.65 6.42 -0.47
CA ARG A 76 18.31 6.97 0.73
C ARG A 76 19.06 8.27 0.46
N GLN A 77 19.53 8.47 -0.75
CA GLN A 77 20.26 9.67 -1.16
C GLN A 77 19.36 10.76 -1.71
N ASP A 78 18.09 10.48 -2.01
CA ASP A 78 17.16 11.50 -2.50
C ASP A 78 16.78 12.45 -1.36
N PRO A 79 17.03 13.78 -1.50
CA PRO A 79 16.74 14.75 -0.45
C PRO A 79 15.25 14.87 -0.10
N ARG A 80 14.36 14.34 -0.94
CA ARG A 80 12.92 14.29 -0.69
C ARG A 80 12.51 13.11 0.20
N VAL A 81 13.41 12.16 0.48
CA VAL A 81 13.12 10.95 1.25
C VAL A 81 13.63 11.08 2.67
N VAL A 82 12.72 10.88 3.63
CA VAL A 82 13.05 10.72 5.05
C VAL A 82 12.99 9.23 5.39
N CYS A 83 14.14 8.61 5.60
CA CYS A 83 14.24 7.18 5.91
C CYS A 83 13.96 6.95 7.40
N MET A 84 12.82 6.32 7.73
CA MET A 84 12.39 5.97 9.09
C MET A 84 12.39 4.44 9.27
N GLU A 85 13.56 3.84 9.26
CA GLU A 85 13.76 2.42 9.54
C GLU A 85 13.71 2.11 11.05
N LYS A 86 13.54 0.83 11.42
CA LYS A 86 13.30 0.37 12.80
C LYS A 86 12.11 1.08 13.46
N THR A 87 11.18 1.55 12.68
CA THR A 87 10.04 2.34 13.13
C THR A 87 8.76 1.53 12.98
N ASN A 88 8.08 1.29 14.10
CA ASN A 88 6.80 0.62 14.08
C ASN A 88 5.68 1.66 13.98
N ILE A 89 4.97 1.65 12.85
CA ILE A 89 3.90 2.61 12.54
C ILE A 89 2.84 2.72 13.65
N ARG A 90 2.59 1.67 14.42
CA ARG A 90 1.61 1.69 15.52
C ARG A 90 1.92 2.71 16.61
N TYR A 91 3.17 3.16 16.70
CA TYR A 91 3.66 4.09 17.72
C TYR A 91 4.12 5.43 17.14
N VAL A 92 3.99 5.63 15.82
CA VAL A 92 4.31 6.89 15.18
C VAL A 92 3.25 7.93 15.51
N THR A 93 3.70 9.07 15.98
CA THR A 93 2.84 10.21 16.34
C THR A 93 2.96 11.34 15.30
N PRO A 94 2.04 12.32 15.30
CA PRO A 94 2.19 13.50 14.46
C PRO A 94 3.50 14.26 14.69
N GLU A 95 4.01 14.26 15.91
CA GLU A 95 5.28 14.90 16.29
C GLU A 95 6.49 14.20 15.67
N ASP A 96 6.44 12.87 15.52
CA ASP A 96 7.51 12.10 14.86
C ASP A 96 7.61 12.42 13.37
N ILE A 97 6.49 12.73 12.73
CA ILE A 97 6.44 13.18 11.32
C ILE A 97 6.80 14.66 11.21
N GLY A 98 6.29 15.51 12.11
CA GLY A 98 6.63 16.92 12.25
C GLY A 98 5.99 17.86 11.22
N GLU A 99 5.20 17.34 10.28
CA GLU A 99 4.48 18.15 9.28
C GLU A 99 3.21 17.43 8.79
N PRO A 100 2.22 18.17 8.24
CA PRO A 100 1.00 17.58 7.71
C PRO A 100 1.27 16.67 6.50
N VAL A 101 0.62 15.51 6.47
CA VAL A 101 0.71 14.52 5.38
C VAL A 101 -0.60 14.50 4.61
N GLN A 102 -0.53 14.65 3.28
CA GLN A 102 -1.71 14.65 2.42
C GLN A 102 -2.02 13.27 1.83
N PHE A 103 -1.03 12.39 1.75
CA PHE A 103 -1.21 11.05 1.17
C PHE A 103 -0.38 10.00 1.92
N SER A 104 -0.97 8.84 2.16
CA SER A 104 -0.26 7.68 2.72
C SER A 104 -0.48 6.45 1.86
N SER A 105 0.60 5.76 1.51
CA SER A 105 0.54 4.40 0.96
C SER A 105 0.84 3.38 2.05
N ILE A 106 0.17 2.20 2.01
CA ILE A 106 0.32 1.16 3.03
C ILE A 106 0.51 -0.20 2.36
N ASP A 107 1.70 -0.79 2.55
CA ASP A 107 2.04 -2.15 2.11
C ASP A 107 2.71 -2.93 3.25
N VAL A 108 1.97 -3.20 4.32
CA VAL A 108 2.48 -3.91 5.50
C VAL A 108 2.29 -5.42 5.40
N SER A 109 3.15 -6.18 6.08
CA SER A 109 3.10 -7.64 6.14
C SER A 109 3.05 -8.13 7.59
N PHE A 110 2.42 -9.29 7.80
CA PHE A 110 2.28 -9.95 9.11
C PHE A 110 1.49 -9.15 10.16
N ILE A 111 0.70 -8.19 9.71
CA ILE A 111 -0.16 -7.36 10.55
C ILE A 111 -1.43 -6.99 9.77
N SER A 112 -2.55 -6.87 10.48
CA SER A 112 -3.81 -6.38 9.90
C SER A 112 -3.78 -4.85 9.71
N LEU A 113 -4.41 -4.35 8.64
CA LEU A 113 -4.66 -2.93 8.40
C LEU A 113 -5.38 -2.27 9.59
N THR A 114 -6.24 -3.03 10.29
CA THR A 114 -6.97 -2.53 11.46
C THR A 114 -6.06 -2.04 12.61
N LYS A 115 -4.79 -2.44 12.60
CA LYS A 115 -3.82 -2.07 13.64
C LYS A 115 -2.97 -0.85 13.28
N VAL A 116 -3.00 -0.43 12.01
CA VAL A 116 -2.10 0.63 11.52
C VAL A 116 -2.84 1.88 11.04
N LEU A 117 -4.13 1.78 10.70
CA LEU A 117 -4.89 2.88 10.13
C LEU A 117 -5.09 4.07 11.09
N LEU A 118 -5.35 3.82 12.39
CA LEU A 118 -5.55 4.90 13.35
C LEU A 118 -4.30 5.78 13.57
N PRO A 119 -3.10 5.22 13.81
CA PRO A 119 -1.87 6.03 13.87
C PRO A 119 -1.69 6.90 12.61
N ILE A 120 -1.95 6.33 11.44
CA ILE A 120 -1.83 7.04 10.16
C ILE A 120 -2.86 8.19 10.08
N ARG A 121 -4.12 7.93 10.45
CA ARG A 121 -5.19 8.95 10.47
C ARG A 121 -4.80 10.18 11.29
N ASN A 122 -4.06 9.99 12.37
CA ASN A 122 -3.73 11.06 13.32
C ASN A 122 -2.80 12.13 12.73
N TYR A 123 -1.91 11.76 11.79
CA TYR A 123 -1.01 12.72 11.15
C TYR A 123 -1.47 13.18 9.74
N LEU A 124 -2.56 12.58 9.22
CA LEU A 124 -3.12 13.02 7.94
C LEU A 124 -3.85 14.37 8.07
N THR A 125 -3.76 15.19 7.02
CA THR A 125 -4.63 16.36 6.85
C THR A 125 -6.10 15.97 6.83
N GLU A 126 -7.02 16.94 6.97
CA GLU A 126 -8.47 16.68 7.00
C GLU A 126 -8.99 16.06 5.69
N ASP A 127 -8.34 16.37 4.57
CA ASP A 127 -8.59 15.80 3.24
C ASP A 127 -7.56 14.73 2.86
N GLY A 128 -6.88 14.18 3.87
CA GLY A 128 -5.81 13.20 3.68
C GLY A 128 -6.31 11.90 3.05
N GLN A 129 -5.53 11.38 2.12
CA GLN A 129 -5.85 10.23 1.28
C GLN A 129 -4.96 9.04 1.63
N ILE A 130 -5.51 7.82 1.50
CA ILE A 130 -4.77 6.58 1.70
C ILE A 130 -5.02 5.64 0.53
N VAL A 131 -3.94 5.02 0.04
CA VAL A 131 -4.01 3.79 -0.76
C VAL A 131 -3.37 2.67 0.04
N ALA A 132 -4.14 1.62 0.35
CA ALA A 132 -3.67 0.51 1.16
C ALA A 132 -3.83 -0.84 0.45
N LEU A 133 -2.88 -1.76 0.66
CA LEU A 133 -3.03 -3.14 0.26
C LEU A 133 -3.80 -3.94 1.32
N ILE A 134 -4.91 -4.53 0.90
CA ILE A 134 -5.62 -5.56 1.65
C ILE A 134 -4.99 -6.91 1.27
N LYS A 135 -4.39 -7.58 2.24
CA LYS A 135 -3.72 -8.87 2.05
C LYS A 135 -4.51 -9.97 2.77
N PRO A 136 -5.30 -10.78 2.07
CA PRO A 136 -6.13 -11.81 2.69
C PRO A 136 -5.35 -12.73 3.63
N GLN A 137 -4.10 -13.04 3.31
CA GLN A 137 -3.23 -13.88 4.13
C GLN A 137 -2.92 -13.31 5.53
N PHE A 138 -3.08 -12.00 5.74
CA PHE A 138 -2.85 -11.33 7.02
C PHE A 138 -4.14 -10.84 7.69
N GLU A 139 -5.28 -10.96 7.00
CA GLU A 139 -6.59 -10.49 7.48
C GLU A 139 -7.58 -11.61 7.84
N ALA A 140 -7.45 -12.80 7.22
CA ALA A 140 -8.45 -13.86 7.27
C ALA A 140 -8.45 -14.71 8.56
N GLY A 141 -7.38 -14.66 9.36
CA GLY A 141 -7.16 -15.61 10.46
C GLY A 141 -6.39 -16.86 9.99
N ARG A 142 -5.63 -17.46 10.91
CA ARG A 142 -4.69 -18.56 10.60
C ARG A 142 -5.39 -19.80 10.06
N GLU A 143 -6.60 -20.08 10.50
CA GLU A 143 -7.41 -21.23 10.12
C GLU A 143 -7.85 -21.23 8.65
N LYS A 144 -7.91 -20.05 8.04
CA LYS A 144 -8.30 -19.84 6.63
C LYS A 144 -7.09 -19.74 5.69
N VAL A 145 -5.88 -19.75 6.22
CA VAL A 145 -4.64 -19.66 5.44
C VAL A 145 -4.08 -21.04 5.16
N GLY A 146 -3.87 -21.36 3.88
CA GLY A 146 -3.35 -22.66 3.47
C GLY A 146 -1.88 -22.90 3.87
N LYS A 147 -1.41 -24.15 3.70
CA LYS A 147 -0.07 -24.62 4.14
C LYS A 147 1.12 -23.77 3.65
N LYS A 148 0.98 -23.07 2.53
CA LYS A 148 2.03 -22.19 1.95
C LYS A 148 1.80 -20.72 2.27
N GLY A 149 0.94 -20.37 3.22
CA GLY A 149 0.63 -18.97 3.51
C GLY A 149 -0.28 -18.33 2.45
N VAL A 150 -1.03 -19.11 1.67
CA VAL A 150 -1.88 -18.61 0.58
C VAL A 150 -3.35 -18.81 0.91
N VAL A 151 -4.14 -17.76 0.75
CA VAL A 151 -5.61 -17.81 0.77
C VAL A 151 -6.09 -17.98 -0.67
N ARG A 152 -6.77 -19.09 -0.94
CA ARG A 152 -7.26 -19.45 -2.29
C ARG A 152 -8.77 -19.37 -2.42
N ASP A 153 -9.49 -19.45 -1.30
CA ASP A 153 -10.95 -19.46 -1.26
C ASP A 153 -11.48 -18.04 -1.55
N SER A 154 -12.20 -17.91 -2.64
CA SER A 154 -12.84 -16.65 -3.05
C SER A 154 -13.84 -16.12 -2.01
N ALA A 155 -14.52 -17.01 -1.27
CA ALA A 155 -15.42 -16.60 -0.20
C ALA A 155 -14.65 -15.92 0.95
N VAL A 156 -13.45 -16.40 1.27
CA VAL A 156 -12.57 -15.78 2.28
C VAL A 156 -12.06 -14.43 1.81
N HIS A 157 -11.70 -14.29 0.53
CA HIS A 157 -11.32 -12.99 -0.04
C HIS A 157 -12.46 -11.97 0.09
N LYS A 158 -13.69 -12.37 -0.26
CA LYS A 158 -14.88 -11.52 -0.13
C LYS A 158 -15.07 -11.09 1.32
N GLU A 159 -15.06 -12.02 2.27
CA GLU A 159 -15.19 -11.76 3.69
C GLU A 159 -14.15 -10.75 4.21
N VAL A 160 -12.90 -10.92 3.78
CA VAL A 160 -11.80 -10.00 4.14
C VAL A 160 -12.05 -8.60 3.60
N ILE A 161 -12.46 -8.46 2.35
CA ILE A 161 -12.75 -7.16 1.74
C ILE A 161 -13.89 -6.48 2.52
N GLU A 162 -14.99 -7.18 2.77
CA GLU A 162 -16.15 -6.67 3.51
C GLU A 162 -15.78 -6.26 4.95
N LYS A 163 -14.96 -7.07 5.62
CA LYS A 163 -14.45 -6.76 6.97
C LYS A 163 -13.65 -5.46 6.98
N ILE A 164 -12.69 -5.30 6.07
CA ILE A 164 -11.86 -4.09 6.01
C ILE A 164 -12.70 -2.87 5.61
N HIS A 165 -13.60 -3.02 4.62
CA HIS A 165 -14.52 -1.99 4.20
C HIS A 165 -15.36 -1.44 5.37
N ASN A 166 -15.97 -2.31 6.16
CA ASN A 166 -16.76 -1.89 7.32
C ASN A 166 -15.89 -1.23 8.40
N PHE A 167 -14.72 -1.81 8.67
CA PHE A 167 -13.80 -1.26 9.65
C PHE A 167 -13.35 0.16 9.31
N VAL A 168 -12.99 0.45 8.07
CA VAL A 168 -12.49 1.79 7.70
C VAL A 168 -13.57 2.86 7.83
N LEU A 169 -14.84 2.54 7.52
CA LEU A 169 -15.97 3.44 7.74
C LEU A 169 -16.13 3.78 9.24
N GLU A 170 -16.05 2.80 10.11
CA GLU A 170 -16.10 2.99 11.56
C GLU A 170 -14.94 3.83 12.10
N GLN A 171 -13.80 3.84 11.41
CA GLN A 171 -12.61 4.57 11.81
C GLN A 171 -12.49 5.99 11.21
N GLY A 172 -13.53 6.49 10.56
CA GLY A 172 -13.56 7.84 10.01
C GLY A 172 -12.84 7.96 8.67
N PHE A 173 -13.03 6.98 7.80
CA PHE A 173 -12.61 7.02 6.40
C PHE A 173 -13.79 6.74 5.48
N SER A 174 -13.95 7.54 4.44
CA SER A 174 -14.79 7.19 3.30
C SER A 174 -14.05 6.21 2.39
N VAL A 175 -14.79 5.24 1.82
CA VAL A 175 -14.27 4.33 0.79
C VAL A 175 -14.57 4.94 -0.57
N ILE A 176 -13.51 5.31 -1.30
CA ILE A 176 -13.65 5.92 -2.63
C ILE A 176 -13.74 4.83 -3.69
N ASP A 177 -12.83 3.85 -3.66
CA ASP A 177 -12.84 2.74 -4.61
C ASP A 177 -12.00 1.56 -4.09
N ILE A 178 -12.20 0.37 -4.69
CA ILE A 178 -11.40 -0.83 -4.43
C ILE A 178 -11.11 -1.54 -5.76
N THR A 179 -9.85 -1.95 -5.96
CA THR A 179 -9.43 -2.79 -7.09
C THR A 179 -8.49 -3.91 -6.60
N PHE A 180 -7.97 -4.73 -7.50
CA PHE A 180 -6.96 -5.74 -7.15
C PHE A 180 -5.58 -5.34 -7.69
N SER A 181 -4.54 -5.80 -6.99
CA SER A 181 -3.14 -5.60 -7.39
C SER A 181 -2.86 -6.18 -8.77
N PRO A 182 -2.06 -5.52 -9.64
CA PRO A 182 -1.71 -6.06 -10.95
C PRO A 182 -0.74 -7.23 -10.88
N VAL A 183 -0.14 -7.45 -9.71
CA VAL A 183 0.83 -8.52 -9.47
C VAL A 183 0.47 -9.24 -8.18
N LYS A 184 0.64 -10.55 -8.17
CA LYS A 184 0.48 -11.36 -6.95
C LYS A 184 1.56 -11.00 -5.93
N GLY A 185 1.19 -11.09 -4.67
CA GLY A 185 2.11 -11.05 -3.55
C GLY A 185 2.99 -12.31 -3.45
N PRO A 186 3.84 -12.39 -2.44
CA PRO A 186 4.64 -13.58 -2.16
C PRO A 186 3.77 -14.84 -2.14
N GLU A 187 4.35 -15.97 -2.55
CA GLU A 187 3.69 -17.29 -2.61
C GLU A 187 2.44 -17.35 -3.51
N GLY A 188 2.14 -16.27 -4.26
CA GLY A 188 1.04 -16.21 -5.21
C GLY A 188 -0.29 -15.73 -4.62
N ASN A 189 -0.29 -15.02 -3.51
CA ASN A 189 -1.49 -14.40 -2.95
C ASN A 189 -2.03 -13.29 -3.86
N ILE A 190 -3.34 -13.31 -4.11
CA ILE A 190 -4.07 -12.17 -4.68
C ILE A 190 -4.26 -11.13 -3.58
N GLU A 191 -3.91 -9.89 -3.87
CA GLU A 191 -3.99 -8.74 -2.96
C GLU A 191 -4.87 -7.67 -3.58
N TYR A 192 -5.51 -6.85 -2.74
CA TYR A 192 -6.43 -5.81 -3.19
C TYR A 192 -5.91 -4.43 -2.79
N LEU A 193 -6.31 -3.42 -3.55
CA LEU A 193 -5.99 -2.01 -3.31
C LEU A 193 -7.27 -1.29 -2.92
N ILE A 194 -7.27 -0.62 -1.78
CA ILE A 194 -8.38 0.22 -1.31
C ILE A 194 -7.95 1.68 -1.27
N TYR A 195 -8.79 2.56 -1.81
CA TYR A 195 -8.61 4.00 -1.78
C TYR A 195 -9.56 4.64 -0.78
N LEU A 196 -8.99 5.37 0.18
CA LEU A 196 -9.68 5.96 1.33
C LEU A 196 -9.46 7.47 1.38
N LEU A 197 -10.47 8.17 1.84
CA LEU A 197 -10.40 9.58 2.19
C LEU A 197 -10.71 9.75 3.69
N LYS A 198 -9.86 10.46 4.43
CA LYS A 198 -10.17 10.85 5.81
C LYS A 198 -11.45 11.69 5.84
N SER A 199 -12.38 11.35 6.72
CA SER A 199 -13.69 12.00 6.76
C SER A 199 -14.27 11.96 8.17
N ASP A 200 -14.90 13.07 8.56
CA ASP A 200 -15.71 13.12 9.79
C ASP A 200 -17.13 12.59 9.57
N LYS A 201 -17.54 12.44 8.29
CA LYS A 201 -18.80 11.82 7.88
C LYS A 201 -18.50 10.77 6.80
N PRO A 202 -18.03 9.58 7.22
CA PRO A 202 -17.66 8.52 6.28
C PRO A 202 -18.83 8.12 5.37
N ASP A 203 -18.51 7.90 4.09
CA ASP A 203 -19.47 7.47 3.07
C ASP A 203 -18.80 6.50 2.10
N VAL A 204 -19.60 5.84 1.28
CA VAL A 204 -19.15 4.94 0.20
C VAL A 204 -19.50 5.61 -1.12
N TYR A 205 -18.49 6.04 -1.87
CA TYR A 205 -18.67 6.74 -3.14
C TYR A 205 -18.88 5.79 -4.32
N GLU A 206 -18.33 4.59 -4.24
CA GLU A 206 -18.52 3.54 -5.24
C GLU A 206 -19.24 2.32 -4.64
N ASN A 207 -20.21 1.76 -5.37
CA ASN A 207 -20.83 0.49 -5.02
C ASN A 207 -19.85 -0.66 -5.34
N VAL A 208 -18.87 -0.84 -4.48
CA VAL A 208 -17.91 -1.94 -4.63
C VAL A 208 -18.61 -3.26 -4.39
N ASN A 209 -18.90 -3.98 -5.48
CA ASN A 209 -19.35 -5.34 -5.39
C ASN A 209 -18.14 -6.26 -5.12
N ALA A 210 -17.90 -6.58 -3.85
CA ALA A 210 -16.79 -7.44 -3.45
C ALA A 210 -16.79 -8.80 -4.16
N LYS A 211 -17.96 -9.36 -4.49
CA LYS A 211 -18.08 -10.62 -5.22
C LYS A 211 -17.54 -10.49 -6.66
N ASP A 212 -17.93 -9.45 -7.37
CA ASP A 212 -17.50 -9.24 -8.76
C ASP A 212 -16.01 -8.89 -8.82
N LEU A 213 -15.52 -8.10 -7.85
CA LEU A 213 -14.10 -7.79 -7.73
C LEU A 213 -13.25 -9.05 -7.50
N VAL A 214 -13.67 -9.92 -6.57
CA VAL A 214 -12.98 -11.18 -6.28
C VAL A 214 -13.02 -12.09 -7.50
N TYR A 215 -14.17 -12.23 -8.16
CA TYR A 215 -14.32 -13.03 -9.37
C TYR A 215 -13.32 -12.58 -10.45
N LYS A 216 -13.29 -11.30 -10.79
CA LYS A 216 -12.34 -10.74 -11.78
C LYS A 216 -10.88 -10.98 -11.38
N SER A 217 -10.52 -10.77 -10.11
CA SER A 217 -9.15 -10.97 -9.66
C SER A 217 -8.67 -12.41 -9.78
N HIS A 218 -9.57 -13.39 -9.63
CA HIS A 218 -9.26 -14.82 -9.79
C HIS A 218 -9.21 -15.26 -11.26
N GLU A 219 -9.87 -14.55 -12.17
CA GLU A 219 -9.80 -14.82 -13.61
C GLU A 219 -8.55 -14.20 -14.26
N GLU A 220 -8.16 -12.99 -13.85
CA GLU A 220 -7.08 -12.23 -14.48
C GLU A 220 -5.69 -12.58 -13.90
N LEU A 221 -5.61 -13.13 -12.71
CA LEU A 221 -4.39 -13.49 -12.01
C LEU A 221 -4.29 -15.01 -11.79
#